data_7eda327c080f879a7f5e8eb09b463327
#
_entry.id   7eda327c080f879a7f5e8eb09b463327
#
_cell.length_a   1.000
_cell.length_b   1.000
_cell.length_c   1.000
_cell.angle_alpha   90.00
_cell.angle_beta   90.00
_cell.angle_gamma   90.00
#
_symmetry.space_group_name_H-M   'P 1'
#
loop_
_entity.id
_entity.type
_entity.pdbx_description
1 polymer ?
#
loop_
_entity_poly.entity_id
_entity_poly.type
_entity_poly.pdbx_seq_one_letter_code
_entity_poly.pdbx_strand_id
1 'polypeptide(L)'
;MRQRVIIAIALAANPKLIIADEPTTALDVTIQAQILKLMDKLVKEQDASLILITHDLAVVSQMADRIIVMYCGKIVESGSRDDVIRRPSHPYTEGLLNSIPRMGEEQKRLESIPGMVPSMLDLPQGCYFAPRCKYCQDICRTVAPESHEVGPGHCAVCHFPLTGGESHE
;
A
#
# COMPACT_ATOMS: atom_id res chain seq x y z
N MET A 1 -17.56 -16.03 -12.16
CA MET A 1 -17.14 -16.70 -13.40
C MET A 1 -16.28 -15.80 -14.30
N ARG A 2 -16.64 -14.55 -14.58
CA ARG A 2 -15.87 -13.65 -15.48
C ARG A 2 -14.39 -13.52 -15.12
N GLN A 3 -14.04 -13.26 -13.85
CA GLN A 3 -12.64 -13.10 -13.42
C GLN A 3 -11.77 -14.33 -13.67
N ARG A 4 -12.29 -15.52 -13.48
CA ARG A 4 -11.53 -16.77 -13.78
C ARG A 4 -11.20 -16.89 -15.27
N VAL A 5 -12.09 -16.44 -16.15
CA VAL A 5 -11.85 -16.41 -17.59
C VAL A 5 -10.77 -15.38 -17.95
N ILE A 6 -10.83 -14.19 -17.38
CA ILE A 6 -9.83 -13.14 -17.59
C ILE A 6 -8.44 -13.61 -17.13
N ILE A 7 -8.36 -14.24 -15.95
CA ILE A 7 -7.10 -14.82 -15.45
C ILE A 7 -6.59 -15.90 -16.40
N ALA A 8 -7.46 -16.80 -16.86
CA ALA A 8 -7.08 -17.85 -17.80
C ALA A 8 -6.55 -17.27 -19.14
N ILE A 9 -7.16 -16.21 -19.65
CA ILE A 9 -6.70 -15.52 -20.86
C ILE A 9 -5.32 -14.87 -20.63
N ALA A 10 -5.13 -14.19 -19.49
CA ALA A 10 -3.86 -13.55 -19.16
C ALA A 10 -2.72 -14.58 -19.04
N LEU A 11 -3.00 -15.76 -18.53
CA LEU A 11 -2.02 -16.83 -18.33
C LEU A 11 -1.78 -17.70 -19.57
N ALA A 12 -2.69 -17.70 -20.54
CA ALA A 12 -2.60 -18.56 -21.73
C ALA A 12 -1.33 -18.33 -22.58
N ALA A 13 -0.74 -17.13 -22.49
CA ALA A 13 0.50 -16.78 -23.19
C ALA A 13 1.79 -17.11 -22.41
N ASN A 14 1.69 -17.79 -21.26
CA ASN A 14 2.81 -18.06 -20.35
C ASN A 14 3.65 -16.79 -20.05
N PRO A 15 3.06 -15.71 -19.54
CA PRO A 15 3.76 -14.45 -19.30
C PRO A 15 4.74 -14.59 -18.15
N LYS A 16 5.86 -13.87 -18.22
CA LYS A 16 6.81 -13.74 -17.10
C LYS A 16 6.35 -12.73 -16.04
N LEU A 17 5.46 -11.82 -16.41
CA LEU A 17 4.92 -10.78 -15.53
C LEU A 17 3.42 -10.64 -15.77
N ILE A 18 2.66 -10.62 -14.70
CA ILE A 18 1.23 -10.35 -14.69
C ILE A 18 1.01 -9.05 -13.92
N ILE A 19 0.21 -8.14 -14.49
CA ILE A 19 -0.24 -6.93 -13.81
C ILE A 19 -1.74 -7.09 -13.56
N ALA A 20 -2.14 -7.13 -12.30
CA ALA A 20 -3.51 -7.23 -11.85
C ALA A 20 -3.95 -5.91 -11.18
N ASP A 21 -4.77 -5.16 -11.91
CA ASP A 21 -5.32 -3.89 -11.43
C ASP A 21 -6.71 -4.12 -10.86
N GLU A 22 -6.84 -3.94 -9.53
CA GLU A 22 -8.08 -4.13 -8.76
C GLU A 22 -8.81 -5.46 -9.09
N PRO A 23 -8.13 -6.63 -9.08
CA PRO A 23 -8.67 -7.87 -9.62
C PRO A 23 -9.86 -8.42 -8.85
N THR A 24 -10.11 -7.91 -7.65
CA THR A 24 -11.17 -8.37 -6.74
C THR A 24 -12.25 -7.32 -6.47
N THR A 25 -12.19 -6.17 -7.14
CA THR A 25 -13.21 -5.12 -7.01
C THR A 25 -14.60 -5.66 -7.36
N ALA A 26 -15.59 -5.30 -6.54
CA ALA A 26 -16.99 -5.75 -6.64
C ALA A 26 -17.22 -7.26 -6.45
N LEU A 27 -16.31 -7.98 -5.82
CA LEU A 27 -16.52 -9.36 -5.37
C LEU A 27 -16.86 -9.42 -3.88
N ASP A 28 -17.64 -10.42 -3.50
CA ASP A 28 -17.80 -10.76 -2.10
C ASP A 28 -16.49 -11.33 -1.51
N VAL A 29 -16.30 -11.20 -0.20
CA VAL A 29 -15.06 -11.56 0.52
C VAL A 29 -14.66 -13.02 0.27
N THR A 30 -15.62 -13.93 0.16
CA THR A 30 -15.35 -15.35 -0.06
C THR A 30 -14.80 -15.61 -1.46
N ILE A 31 -15.39 -15.01 -2.48
CA ILE A 31 -14.93 -15.11 -3.87
C ILE A 31 -13.60 -14.38 -4.06
N GLN A 32 -13.43 -13.22 -3.43
CA GLN A 32 -12.16 -12.50 -3.41
C GLN A 32 -11.02 -13.41 -2.93
N ALA A 33 -11.15 -14.05 -1.77
CA ALA A 33 -10.14 -14.95 -1.23
C ALA A 33 -9.83 -16.13 -2.18
N GLN A 34 -10.86 -16.69 -2.84
CA GLN A 34 -10.67 -17.77 -3.81
C GLN A 34 -9.88 -17.31 -5.05
N ILE A 35 -10.19 -16.12 -5.57
CA ILE A 35 -9.51 -15.56 -6.74
C ILE A 35 -8.04 -15.26 -6.42
N LEU A 36 -7.75 -14.64 -5.28
CA LEU A 36 -6.39 -14.33 -4.85
C LEU A 36 -5.56 -15.60 -4.67
N LYS A 37 -6.12 -16.61 -4.01
CA LYS A 37 -5.47 -17.93 -3.85
C LYS A 37 -5.21 -18.62 -5.19
N LEU A 38 -6.15 -18.51 -6.13
CA LEU A 38 -5.97 -19.04 -7.48
C LEU A 38 -4.85 -18.31 -8.21
N MET A 39 -4.79 -16.98 -8.15
CA MET A 39 -3.73 -16.18 -8.78
C MET A 39 -2.36 -16.53 -8.21
N ASP A 40 -2.22 -16.58 -6.88
CA ASP A 40 -0.97 -16.93 -6.21
C ASP A 40 -0.47 -18.32 -6.67
N LYS A 41 -1.37 -19.31 -6.70
CA LYS A 41 -1.05 -20.66 -7.17
C LYS A 41 -0.55 -20.66 -8.61
N LEU A 42 -1.28 -20.02 -9.53
CA LEU A 42 -0.98 -20.03 -10.95
C LEU A 42 0.31 -19.26 -11.28
N VAL A 43 0.56 -18.14 -10.60
CA VAL A 43 1.82 -17.37 -10.74
C VAL A 43 3.01 -18.22 -10.32
N LYS A 44 2.91 -18.94 -9.20
CA LYS A 44 3.99 -19.85 -8.72
C LYS A 44 4.20 -21.04 -9.64
N GLU A 45 3.14 -21.64 -10.17
CA GLU A 45 3.24 -22.77 -11.10
C GLU A 45 3.89 -22.40 -12.43
N GLN A 46 3.78 -21.14 -12.86
CA GLN A 46 4.36 -20.65 -14.10
C GLN A 46 5.70 -19.92 -13.92
N ASP A 47 6.25 -19.87 -12.71
CA ASP A 47 7.44 -19.09 -12.39
C ASP A 47 7.37 -17.63 -12.89
N ALA A 48 6.18 -17.04 -12.76
CA ALA A 48 5.89 -15.67 -13.17
C ALA A 48 5.98 -14.71 -11.98
N SER A 49 6.11 -13.42 -12.25
CA SER A 49 5.98 -12.35 -11.26
C SER A 49 4.59 -11.73 -11.33
N LEU A 50 4.10 -11.22 -10.18
CA LEU A 50 2.81 -10.54 -10.08
C LEU A 50 2.99 -9.12 -9.55
N ILE A 51 2.48 -8.13 -10.28
CA ILE A 51 2.22 -6.79 -9.73
C ILE A 51 0.73 -6.72 -9.42
N LEU A 52 0.40 -6.57 -8.15
CA LEU A 52 -0.97 -6.43 -7.68
C LEU A 52 -1.22 -4.97 -7.28
N ILE A 53 -2.15 -4.30 -7.97
CA ILE A 53 -2.60 -2.95 -7.65
C ILE A 53 -3.93 -3.08 -6.92
N THR A 54 -3.99 -2.58 -5.69
CA THR A 54 -5.19 -2.64 -4.85
C THR A 54 -5.15 -1.61 -3.74
N HIS A 55 -6.31 -1.22 -3.24
CA HIS A 55 -6.45 -0.41 -2.04
C HIS A 55 -6.68 -1.26 -0.77
N ASP A 56 -6.78 -2.58 -0.91
CA ASP A 56 -7.04 -3.50 0.21
C ASP A 56 -5.72 -3.97 0.85
N LEU A 57 -5.35 -3.33 1.96
CA LEU A 57 -4.14 -3.66 2.71
C LEU A 57 -4.17 -5.07 3.31
N ALA A 58 -5.34 -5.64 3.58
CA ALA A 58 -5.46 -7.01 4.07
C ALA A 58 -5.01 -8.00 2.99
N VAL A 59 -5.36 -7.74 1.73
CA VAL A 59 -4.89 -8.51 0.57
C VAL A 59 -3.38 -8.38 0.41
N VAL A 60 -2.87 -7.13 0.44
CA VAL A 60 -1.44 -6.85 0.29
C VAL A 60 -0.62 -7.56 1.37
N SER A 61 -1.07 -7.52 2.63
CA SER A 61 -0.38 -8.15 3.76
C SER A 61 -0.26 -9.68 3.64
N GLN A 62 -1.15 -10.32 2.89
CA GLN A 62 -1.17 -11.77 2.71
C GLN A 62 -0.36 -12.24 1.50
N MET A 63 -0.31 -11.44 0.43
CA MET A 63 0.19 -11.90 -0.86
C MET A 63 1.54 -11.28 -1.26
N ALA A 64 1.83 -10.06 -0.82
CA ALA A 64 2.99 -9.34 -1.29
C ALA A 64 4.29 -9.77 -0.60
N ASP A 65 5.38 -9.89 -1.37
CA ASP A 65 6.75 -9.98 -0.84
C ASP A 65 7.30 -8.58 -0.61
N ARG A 66 6.98 -7.65 -1.52
CA ARG A 66 7.35 -6.22 -1.47
C ARG A 66 6.13 -5.35 -1.65
N ILE A 67 6.13 -4.20 -0.99
CA ILE A 67 5.03 -3.23 -1.04
C ILE A 67 5.57 -1.90 -1.53
N ILE A 68 4.79 -1.25 -2.39
CA ILE A 68 4.98 0.13 -2.82
C ILE A 68 3.71 0.89 -2.45
N VAL A 69 3.83 1.88 -1.58
CA VAL A 69 2.72 2.76 -1.20
C VAL A 69 2.77 4.02 -2.05
N MET A 70 1.64 4.37 -2.64
CA MET A 70 1.50 5.56 -3.49
C MET A 70 0.48 6.54 -2.91
N TYR A 71 0.76 7.83 -3.05
CA TYR A 71 -0.14 8.92 -2.70
C TYR A 71 -0.09 10.01 -3.77
N CYS A 72 -1.24 10.42 -4.30
CA CYS A 72 -1.35 11.42 -5.39
C CYS A 72 -0.35 11.18 -6.53
N GLY A 73 -0.25 9.93 -7.02
CA GLY A 73 0.61 9.56 -8.15
C GLY A 73 2.11 9.47 -7.84
N LYS A 74 2.53 9.67 -6.59
CA LYS A 74 3.93 9.54 -6.14
C LYS A 74 4.12 8.34 -5.23
N ILE A 75 5.25 7.66 -5.34
CA ILE A 75 5.69 6.68 -4.37
C ILE A 75 6.05 7.43 -3.10
N VAL A 76 5.49 7.03 -1.96
CA VAL A 76 5.77 7.62 -0.65
C VAL A 76 6.55 6.68 0.26
N GLU A 77 6.41 5.37 0.06
CA GLU A 77 7.15 4.35 0.79
C GLU A 77 7.28 3.08 -0.04
N SER A 78 8.39 2.36 0.09
CA SER A 78 8.59 1.05 -0.53
C SER A 78 9.53 0.19 0.31
N GLY A 79 9.23 -1.10 0.43
CA GLY A 79 10.03 -2.01 1.24
C GLY A 79 9.57 -3.45 1.15
N SER A 80 10.14 -4.33 1.99
CA SER A 80 9.57 -5.66 2.21
C SER A 80 8.19 -5.53 2.85
N ARG A 81 7.35 -6.54 2.68
CA ARG A 81 6.04 -6.59 3.35
C ARG A 81 6.17 -6.33 4.86
N ASP A 82 7.12 -7.00 5.50
CA ASP A 82 7.29 -6.92 6.96
C ASP A 82 7.77 -5.53 7.39
N ASP A 83 8.61 -4.85 6.61
CA ASP A 83 9.04 -3.49 6.90
C ASP A 83 7.87 -2.51 6.81
N VAL A 84 7.16 -2.51 5.69
CA VAL A 84 6.07 -1.55 5.45
C VAL A 84 4.88 -1.77 6.39
N ILE A 85 4.54 -3.04 6.72
CA ILE A 85 3.38 -3.33 7.57
C ILE A 85 3.71 -3.17 9.07
N ARG A 86 4.90 -3.58 9.51
CA ARG A 86 5.23 -3.58 10.95
C ARG A 86 6.01 -2.35 11.39
N ARG A 87 6.72 -1.73 10.46
CA ARG A 87 7.61 -0.58 10.71
C ARG A 87 7.39 0.52 9.66
N PRO A 88 6.15 0.99 9.48
CA PRO A 88 5.87 2.04 8.50
C PRO A 88 6.72 3.26 8.81
N SER A 89 7.35 3.82 7.79
CA SER A 89 8.23 4.98 7.92
C SER A 89 7.63 6.25 7.34
N HIS A 90 6.57 6.15 6.52
CA HIS A 90 5.84 7.32 6.05
C HIS A 90 4.53 7.50 6.82
N PRO A 91 4.21 8.72 7.30
CA PRO A 91 2.99 9.00 8.06
C PRO A 91 1.68 8.61 7.37
N TYR A 92 1.64 8.60 6.04
CA TYR A 92 0.49 8.12 5.29
C TYR A 92 0.30 6.61 5.43
N THR A 93 1.38 5.84 5.33
CA THR A 93 1.36 4.37 5.51
C THR A 93 0.90 4.02 6.93
N GLU A 94 1.43 4.70 7.93
CA GLU A 94 1.00 4.55 9.33
C GLU A 94 -0.52 4.80 9.46
N GLY A 95 -1.01 5.90 8.88
CA GLY A 95 -2.43 6.25 8.90
C GLY A 95 -3.32 5.20 8.21
N LEU A 96 -2.86 4.64 7.07
CA LEU A 96 -3.57 3.55 6.39
C LEU A 96 -3.66 2.30 7.26
N LEU A 97 -2.56 1.90 7.89
CA LEU A 97 -2.51 0.71 8.76
C LEU A 97 -3.37 0.88 10.01
N ASN A 98 -3.41 2.08 10.60
CA ASN A 98 -4.25 2.39 11.77
C ASN A 98 -5.75 2.48 11.42
N SER A 99 -6.10 2.62 10.15
CA SER A 99 -7.50 2.62 9.71
C SER A 99 -8.07 1.21 9.50
N ILE A 100 -7.25 0.15 9.60
CA ILE A 100 -7.70 -1.24 9.46
C ILE A 100 -8.22 -1.74 10.82
N PRO A 101 -9.43 -2.33 10.88
CA PRO A 101 -9.94 -2.97 12.08
C PRO A 101 -9.04 -4.15 12.52
N ARG A 102 -8.52 -4.13 13.73
CA ARG A 102 -7.83 -5.29 14.31
C ARG A 102 -8.84 -6.19 15.00
N MET A 103 -8.92 -7.45 14.61
CA MET A 103 -9.79 -8.42 15.28
C MET A 103 -9.30 -8.68 16.71
N GLY A 104 -10.18 -8.49 17.71
CA GLY A 104 -9.90 -8.82 19.11
C GLY A 104 -9.57 -7.65 20.04
N GLU A 105 -9.39 -6.44 19.54
CA GLU A 105 -9.33 -5.24 20.38
C GLU A 105 -10.72 -4.61 20.47
N GLU A 106 -11.23 -4.34 21.70
CA GLU A 106 -12.40 -3.48 21.89
C GLU A 106 -12.10 -2.12 21.27
N GLN A 107 -12.69 -1.85 20.11
CA GLN A 107 -12.31 -0.72 19.27
C GLN A 107 -12.65 0.61 19.93
N LYS A 108 -11.64 1.24 20.48
CA LYS A 108 -11.55 2.69 20.42
C LYS A 108 -11.60 3.07 18.93
N ARG A 109 -12.54 3.95 18.57
CA ARG A 109 -12.86 4.53 17.26
C ARG A 109 -11.72 4.38 16.23
N LEU A 110 -12.00 3.75 15.08
CA LEU A 110 -11.04 3.66 13.95
C LEU A 110 -10.49 5.05 13.63
N GLU A 111 -9.18 5.19 13.64
CA GLU A 111 -8.52 6.44 13.27
C GLU A 111 -8.56 6.59 11.75
N SER A 112 -9.42 7.48 11.26
CA SER A 112 -9.40 7.86 9.84
C SER A 112 -8.36 8.96 9.62
N ILE A 113 -7.67 8.91 8.49
CA ILE A 113 -6.78 10.01 8.08
C ILE A 113 -7.62 11.27 7.82
N PRO A 114 -7.43 12.35 8.61
CA PRO A 114 -8.26 13.54 8.49
C PRO A 114 -8.04 14.28 7.16
N GLY A 115 -9.02 15.14 6.80
CA GLY A 115 -8.93 16.02 5.63
C GLY A 115 -9.22 15.31 4.30
N MET A 116 -9.19 16.08 3.23
CA MET A 116 -9.45 15.62 1.87
C MET A 116 -8.14 15.39 1.11
N VAL A 117 -8.16 14.43 0.17
CA VAL A 117 -7.04 14.24 -0.77
C VAL A 117 -6.93 15.47 -1.66
N PRO A 118 -5.72 16.06 -1.84
CA PRO A 118 -5.53 17.18 -2.75
C PRO A 118 -5.99 16.86 -4.16
N SER A 119 -6.52 17.88 -4.84
CA SER A 119 -6.85 17.76 -6.26
C SER A 119 -5.58 17.55 -7.07
N MET A 120 -5.62 16.63 -8.05
CA MET A 120 -4.49 16.44 -8.98
C MET A 120 -4.21 17.68 -9.85
N LEU A 121 -5.16 18.63 -9.92
CA LEU A 121 -5.03 19.92 -10.64
C LEU A 121 -4.41 21.01 -9.75
N ASP A 122 -4.35 20.81 -8.43
CA ASP A 122 -3.86 21.78 -7.47
C ASP A 122 -3.08 21.05 -6.34
N LEU A 123 -1.93 20.52 -6.71
CA LEU A 123 -1.06 19.80 -5.79
C LEU A 123 -0.19 20.76 -4.98
N PRO A 124 0.08 20.48 -3.69
CA PRO A 124 1.02 21.24 -2.88
C PRO A 124 2.42 21.31 -3.52
N GLN A 125 3.14 22.42 -3.32
CA GLN A 125 4.52 22.57 -3.80
C GLN A 125 5.50 21.61 -3.09
N GLY A 126 5.25 21.35 -1.80
CA GLY A 126 6.07 20.47 -0.99
C GLY A 126 5.59 19.01 -1.01
N CYS A 127 5.52 18.41 0.18
CA CYS A 127 4.99 17.07 0.37
C CYS A 127 3.47 17.05 0.08
N TYR A 128 3.03 16.20 -0.82
CA TYR A 128 1.59 16.10 -1.17
C TYR A 128 0.71 15.66 0.00
N PHE A 129 1.28 14.94 0.97
CA PHE A 129 0.57 14.53 2.16
C PHE A 129 0.57 15.59 3.28
N ALA A 130 1.37 16.66 3.18
CA ALA A 130 1.51 17.68 4.21
C ALA A 130 0.18 18.22 4.77
N PRO A 131 -0.86 18.52 3.95
CA PRO A 131 -2.14 19.03 4.47
C PRO A 131 -2.89 18.07 5.41
N ARG A 132 -2.56 16.78 5.38
CA ARG A 132 -3.20 15.71 6.15
C ARG A 132 -2.27 15.04 7.16
N CYS A 133 -0.99 15.43 7.16
CA CYS A 133 0.04 14.82 7.99
C CYS A 133 0.01 15.38 9.41
N LYS A 134 -0.16 14.53 10.41
CA LYS A 134 -0.13 14.92 11.83
C LYS A 134 1.27 15.37 12.30
N TYR A 135 2.32 15.01 11.55
CA TYR A 135 3.71 15.38 11.83
C TYR A 135 4.22 16.49 10.91
N CYS A 136 3.32 17.22 10.21
CA CYS A 136 3.70 18.25 9.25
C CYS A 136 4.47 19.39 9.91
N GLN A 137 5.62 19.75 9.31
CA GLN A 137 6.41 20.92 9.66
C GLN A 137 6.46 21.90 8.47
N ASP A 138 6.98 23.11 8.68
CA ASP A 138 6.97 24.17 7.66
C ASP A 138 7.69 23.76 6.37
N ILE A 139 8.81 23.04 6.47
CA ILE A 139 9.53 22.53 5.30
C ILE A 139 8.68 21.59 4.45
N CYS A 140 7.78 20.80 5.07
CA CYS A 140 6.91 19.90 4.34
C CYS A 140 5.91 20.61 3.42
N ARG A 141 5.60 21.87 3.67
CA ARG A 141 4.68 22.69 2.87
C ARG A 141 5.34 23.31 1.65
N THR A 142 6.65 23.54 1.71
CA THR A 142 7.39 24.34 0.73
C THR A 142 8.36 23.54 -0.12
N VAL A 143 8.92 22.46 0.44
CA VAL A 143 9.94 21.64 -0.20
C VAL A 143 9.44 20.21 -0.38
N ALA A 144 9.57 19.67 -1.59
CA ALA A 144 9.27 18.26 -1.86
C ALA A 144 10.32 17.36 -1.17
N PRO A 145 9.90 16.34 -0.39
CA PRO A 145 10.84 15.44 0.24
C PRO A 145 11.55 14.54 -0.78
N GLU A 146 12.80 14.21 -0.49
CA GLU A 146 13.55 13.20 -1.23
C GLU A 146 13.32 11.80 -0.65
N SER A 147 13.71 10.78 -1.42
CA SER A 147 13.66 9.39 -0.97
C SER A 147 14.88 9.11 -0.08
N HIS A 148 14.64 8.59 1.11
CA HIS A 148 15.66 8.16 2.05
C HIS A 148 15.56 6.67 2.31
N GLU A 149 16.69 5.97 2.34
CA GLU A 149 16.75 4.60 2.81
C GLU A 149 16.68 4.59 4.34
N VAL A 150 15.62 4.02 4.88
CA VAL A 150 15.34 3.94 6.33
C VAL A 150 15.68 2.58 6.92
N GLY A 151 16.03 1.64 6.07
CA GLY A 151 16.48 0.29 6.39
C GLY A 151 16.88 -0.45 5.10
N PRO A 152 17.53 -1.62 5.18
CA PRO A 152 18.00 -2.35 4.00
C PRO A 152 16.87 -2.63 2.99
N GLY A 153 16.88 -1.91 1.85
CA GLY A 153 15.86 -2.00 0.80
C GLY A 153 14.47 -1.45 1.20
N HIS A 154 14.39 -0.68 2.29
CA HIS A 154 13.22 0.05 2.75
C HIS A 154 13.46 1.55 2.58
N CYS A 155 12.65 2.21 1.76
CA CYS A 155 12.76 3.62 1.44
C CYS A 155 11.47 4.36 1.78
N ALA A 156 11.60 5.59 2.29
CA ALA A 156 10.49 6.51 2.53
C ALA A 156 10.78 7.89 1.93
N VAL A 157 9.77 8.53 1.35
CA VAL A 157 9.82 9.87 0.78
C VAL A 157 9.21 10.84 1.79
N CYS A 158 9.99 11.19 2.81
CA CYS A 158 9.55 12.02 3.93
C CYS A 158 10.73 12.81 4.48
N HIS A 159 10.53 14.08 4.88
CA HIS A 159 11.54 14.87 5.58
C HIS A 159 11.85 14.34 6.98
N PHE A 160 10.84 13.71 7.61
CA PHE A 160 10.90 13.16 8.96
C PHE A 160 10.32 11.76 8.97
N PRO A 161 11.04 10.75 8.40
CA PRO A 161 10.59 9.38 8.42
C PRO A 161 10.33 8.93 9.86
N LEU A 162 9.27 8.18 10.07
CA LEU A 162 9.02 7.56 11.36
C LEU A 162 10.11 6.51 11.60
N THR A 163 10.81 6.62 12.72
CA THR A 163 11.74 5.58 13.14
C THR A 163 10.93 4.39 13.62
N GLY A 164 10.98 3.27 12.88
CA GLY A 164 10.23 2.09 13.22
C GLY A 164 10.52 1.61 14.63
N GLY A 165 9.54 1.67 15.51
CA GLY A 165 9.52 0.89 16.74
C GLY A 165 9.83 1.59 18.05
N GLU A 166 9.58 2.89 18.22
CA GLU A 166 9.26 3.40 19.55
C GLU A 166 7.74 3.64 19.62
N SER A 167 7.03 2.60 20.07
CA SER A 167 5.69 2.75 20.62
C SER A 167 5.78 3.76 21.77
N HIS A 168 5.30 4.97 21.54
CA HIS A 168 5.01 5.88 22.63
C HIS A 168 3.92 5.21 23.51
N GLU A 169 4.34 4.70 24.67
CA GLU A 169 3.48 4.39 25.81
C GLU A 169 2.67 5.62 26.25
#